data_fafa38525f7205af48cb230cf72a86e3
#
_entry.id   fafa38525f7205af48cb230cf72a86e3
#
_cell.length_a   1.000
_cell.length_b   1.000
_cell.length_c   1.000
_cell.angle_alpha   90.00
_cell.angle_beta   90.00
_cell.angle_gamma   90.00
#
_symmetry.space_group_name_H-M   'P 1'
#
loop_
_entity.id
_entity.type
_entity.pdbx_description
1 polymer ?
#
loop_
_entity_poly.entity_id
_entity_poly.type
_entity_poly.pdbx_seq_one_letter_code
_entity_poly.pdbx_strand_id
1 'polypeptide(L)'
;VEYKFDEIQVVSAGQRDPDADDITGVSASKARELAMKGQEQEFSRMVMGGEKGKVLYDRIQDRFGKEVDENNKKLYNEAMADAKPTVYLDMDGVLADFFGGVEKLYGVSHWKELTADKTKDLKKEVIDRITGTDFFATLPKFPTADGLIDMVKTFTGGTFSINTSPLRGDHENSGKYKKVWISNNIETPAEIVVTGRKETYAKDKASGTPNILIDDRPVNIQKW
;
A
#
# COMPACT_ATOMS: atom_id res chain seq x y z
N VAL A 1 4.00 -14.05 22.44
CA VAL A 1 2.65 -14.13 23.03
C VAL A 1 1.71 -14.46 21.89
N GLU A 2 1.13 -15.64 21.94
CA GLU A 2 0.17 -16.13 20.95
C GLU A 2 -1.22 -15.62 21.37
N TYR A 3 -1.88 -14.80 20.55
CA TYR A 3 -3.24 -14.36 20.81
C TYR A 3 -4.21 -15.39 20.25
N LYS A 4 -5.04 -15.99 21.09
CA LYS A 4 -6.20 -16.78 20.71
C LYS A 4 -7.43 -15.89 20.78
N PHE A 5 -8.17 -15.81 19.68
CA PHE A 5 -9.48 -15.16 19.63
C PHE A 5 -10.54 -16.25 19.67
N ASP A 6 -11.50 -16.13 20.59
CA ASP A 6 -12.62 -17.07 20.68
C ASP A 6 -13.67 -16.81 19.59
N GLU A 7 -13.74 -15.57 19.07
CA GLU A 7 -14.61 -15.18 17.97
C GLU A 7 -14.06 -13.96 17.24
N ILE A 8 -14.16 -13.94 15.89
CA ILE A 8 -13.89 -12.77 15.06
C ILE A 8 -15.19 -12.40 14.34
N GLN A 9 -15.83 -11.30 14.76
CA GLN A 9 -16.94 -10.70 14.02
C GLN A 9 -16.43 -9.67 13.04
N VAL A 10 -16.69 -9.89 11.74
CA VAL A 10 -16.46 -8.90 10.69
C VAL A 10 -17.76 -8.14 10.48
N VAL A 11 -17.81 -6.91 10.97
CA VAL A 11 -18.95 -6.01 10.76
C VAL A 11 -18.59 -5.03 9.64
N SER A 12 -19.45 -4.96 8.60
CA SER A 12 -19.31 -3.97 7.55
C SER A 12 -19.47 -2.57 8.15
N ALA A 13 -18.51 -1.69 7.90
CA ALA A 13 -18.56 -0.30 8.35
C ALA A 13 -19.55 0.59 7.55
N GLY A 14 -20.33 -0.01 6.64
CA GLY A 14 -21.24 0.73 5.76
C GLY A 14 -20.53 1.39 4.57
N GLN A 15 -21.32 2.10 3.75
CA GLN A 15 -20.78 2.90 2.64
C GLN A 15 -20.12 4.14 3.23
N ARG A 16 -18.83 4.38 2.89
CA ARG A 16 -18.16 5.62 3.26
C ARG A 16 -18.69 6.75 2.40
N ASP A 17 -19.24 7.76 3.04
CA ASP A 17 -19.46 9.08 2.44
C ASP A 17 -18.30 9.99 2.86
N PRO A 18 -17.38 10.34 1.96
CA PRO A 18 -16.22 11.17 2.31
C PRO A 18 -16.58 12.61 2.67
N ASP A 19 -17.81 13.05 2.35
CA ASP A 19 -18.29 14.42 2.59
C ASP A 19 -19.25 14.51 3.78
N ALA A 20 -19.51 13.40 4.49
CA ALA A 20 -20.39 13.41 5.65
C ALA A 20 -19.70 14.02 6.89
N ASP A 21 -20.32 15.04 7.45
CA ASP A 21 -19.89 15.67 8.72
C ASP A 21 -20.26 14.84 9.97
N ASP A 22 -20.79 13.64 9.77
CA ASP A 22 -21.21 12.74 10.84
C ASP A 22 -20.28 11.52 11.00
N ILE A 23 -20.66 10.60 11.89
CA ILE A 23 -19.89 9.39 12.27
C ILE A 23 -19.55 8.50 11.06
N THR A 24 -20.24 8.62 9.92
CA THR A 24 -20.03 7.80 8.72
C THR A 24 -18.81 8.23 7.90
N GLY A 25 -18.33 9.48 8.08
CA GLY A 25 -17.19 10.08 7.36
C GLY A 25 -15.85 10.06 8.11
N VAL A 26 -15.77 9.47 9.31
CA VAL A 26 -14.54 9.52 10.12
C VAL A 26 -13.40 8.73 9.48
N SER A 27 -12.37 9.43 8.99
CA SER A 27 -11.14 8.77 8.58
C SER A 27 -10.28 8.45 9.81
N ALA A 28 -9.69 7.24 9.81
CA ALA A 28 -8.74 6.82 10.85
C ALA A 28 -7.53 7.79 10.97
N SER A 29 -7.22 8.52 9.89
CA SER A 29 -6.18 9.54 9.87
C SER A 29 -6.56 10.78 10.68
N LYS A 30 -7.79 11.28 10.53
CA LYS A 30 -8.28 12.44 11.28
C LYS A 30 -8.45 12.12 12.76
N ALA A 31 -8.91 10.91 13.10
CA ALA A 31 -8.97 10.45 14.48
C ALA A 31 -7.58 10.43 15.15
N ARG A 32 -6.56 9.90 14.45
CA ARG A 32 -5.18 9.92 14.96
C ARG A 32 -4.65 11.34 15.12
N GLU A 33 -4.92 12.21 14.16
CA GLU A 33 -4.52 13.62 14.22
C GLU A 33 -5.10 14.34 15.45
N LEU A 34 -6.39 14.15 15.72
CA LEU A 34 -7.07 14.72 16.91
C LEU A 34 -6.47 14.17 18.21
N ALA A 35 -6.22 12.86 18.25
CA ALA A 35 -5.55 12.27 19.41
C ALA A 35 -4.13 12.83 19.60
N MET A 36 -3.33 12.93 18.55
CA MET A 36 -1.97 13.48 18.63
C MET A 36 -1.93 14.95 19.03
N LYS A 37 -2.97 15.74 18.69
CA LYS A 37 -3.13 17.15 19.08
C LYS A 37 -3.70 17.33 20.51
N GLY A 38 -3.97 16.25 21.23
CA GLY A 38 -4.56 16.33 22.56
C GLY A 38 -6.05 16.71 22.59
N GLN A 39 -6.73 16.63 21.46
CA GLN A 39 -8.15 17.05 21.31
C GLN A 39 -9.10 15.92 21.71
N GLU A 40 -9.11 15.53 23.00
CA GLU A 40 -9.87 14.39 23.53
C GLU A 40 -11.37 14.50 23.26
N GLN A 41 -11.96 15.69 23.45
CA GLN A 41 -13.41 15.86 23.28
C GLN A 41 -13.87 15.69 21.84
N GLU A 42 -13.12 16.24 20.90
CA GLU A 42 -13.40 16.12 19.47
C GLU A 42 -13.16 14.70 18.99
N PHE A 43 -12.06 14.07 19.42
CA PHE A 43 -11.78 12.66 19.17
C PHE A 43 -12.91 11.76 19.67
N SER A 44 -13.33 11.93 20.92
CA SER A 44 -14.37 11.11 21.55
C SER A 44 -15.73 11.28 20.87
N ARG A 45 -16.06 12.49 20.39
CA ARG A 45 -17.27 12.74 19.60
C ARG A 45 -17.25 12.03 18.25
N MET A 46 -16.06 11.98 17.62
CA MET A 46 -15.91 11.39 16.29
C MET A 46 -15.88 9.87 16.31
N VAL A 47 -15.28 9.24 17.33
CA VAL A 47 -14.88 7.83 17.20
C VAL A 47 -15.84 6.85 17.87
N MET A 48 -16.61 7.15 18.85
CA MET A 48 -17.60 6.21 19.46
C MET A 48 -18.44 6.86 20.58
N GLY A 49 -18.11 8.08 20.96
CA GLY A 49 -18.73 8.74 22.10
C GLY A 49 -18.43 8.09 23.46
N GLY A 50 -18.53 8.85 24.51
CA GLY A 50 -18.48 8.39 25.89
C GLY A 50 -17.18 7.66 26.29
N GLU A 51 -17.34 6.75 27.23
CA GLU A 51 -16.23 6.06 27.91
C GLU A 51 -15.33 5.22 26.97
N LYS A 52 -15.92 4.61 25.93
CA LYS A 52 -15.17 3.82 24.94
C LYS A 52 -14.27 4.69 24.05
N GLY A 53 -14.75 5.87 23.69
CA GLY A 53 -13.95 6.87 22.96
C GLY A 53 -12.76 7.34 23.77
N LYS A 54 -12.96 7.57 25.07
CA LYS A 54 -11.88 7.94 26.00
C LYS A 54 -10.83 6.83 26.14
N VAL A 55 -11.25 5.58 26.34
CA VAL A 55 -10.32 4.43 26.42
C VAL A 55 -9.46 4.29 25.15
N LEU A 56 -10.07 4.53 23.98
CA LEU A 56 -9.32 4.48 22.73
C LEU A 56 -8.36 5.66 22.59
N TYR A 57 -8.80 6.85 23.00
CA TYR A 57 -7.95 8.05 23.07
C TYR A 57 -6.73 7.83 23.97
N ASP A 58 -6.95 7.36 25.20
CA ASP A 58 -5.89 7.10 26.17
C ASP A 58 -4.88 6.05 25.63
N ARG A 59 -5.35 5.00 24.94
CA ARG A 59 -4.48 4.01 24.29
C ARG A 59 -3.65 4.60 23.16
N ILE A 60 -4.24 5.51 22.39
CA ILE A 60 -3.50 6.20 21.31
C ILE A 60 -2.49 7.16 21.93
N GLN A 61 -2.87 7.91 22.98
CA GLN A 61 -1.97 8.79 23.71
C GLN A 61 -0.82 8.00 24.37
N ASP A 62 -1.10 6.87 24.99
CA ASP A 62 -0.07 6.00 25.59
C ASP A 62 0.93 5.47 24.56
N ARG A 63 0.47 5.24 23.34
CA ARG A 63 1.30 4.67 22.27
C ARG A 63 2.04 5.73 21.45
N PHE A 64 1.44 6.91 21.28
CA PHE A 64 1.94 7.98 20.42
C PHE A 64 2.18 9.30 21.18
N GLY A 65 1.59 9.49 22.35
CA GLY A 65 1.60 10.73 23.13
C GLY A 65 2.57 10.76 24.30
N LYS A 66 3.27 9.65 24.58
CA LYS A 66 4.48 9.77 25.37
C LYS A 66 5.42 10.60 24.55
N GLU A 67 5.76 11.79 25.02
CA GLU A 67 6.94 12.50 24.55
C GLU A 67 8.01 11.45 24.34
N VAL A 68 8.32 11.20 23.08
CA VAL A 68 9.49 10.41 22.74
C VAL A 68 10.59 11.22 23.36
N ASP A 69 11.08 10.77 24.53
CA ASP A 69 12.19 11.37 25.23
C ASP A 69 13.18 11.81 24.15
N GLU A 70 13.58 13.07 24.16
CA GLU A 70 14.44 13.64 23.12
C GLU A 70 15.70 12.79 22.93
N ASN A 71 16.15 12.12 23.99
CA ASN A 71 17.26 11.16 23.96
C ASN A 71 16.87 9.85 23.23
N ASN A 72 15.65 9.34 23.42
CA ASN A 72 15.16 8.17 22.68
C ASN A 72 14.88 8.52 21.22
N LYS A 73 14.40 9.73 20.93
CA LYS A 73 14.24 10.24 19.58
C LYS A 73 15.60 10.45 18.90
N LYS A 74 16.59 10.92 19.64
CA LYS A 74 17.96 11.06 19.16
C LYS A 74 18.62 9.70 18.92
N LEU A 75 18.50 8.76 19.86
CA LEU A 75 18.98 7.38 19.71
C LEU A 75 18.28 6.64 18.58
N TYR A 76 16.96 6.81 18.46
CA TYR A 76 16.18 6.25 17.35
C TYR A 76 16.59 6.87 16.00
N ASN A 77 16.75 8.18 15.95
CA ASN A 77 17.21 8.88 14.75
C ASN A 77 18.67 8.56 14.41
N GLU A 78 19.55 8.39 15.40
CA GLU A 78 20.94 7.96 15.19
C GLU A 78 21.01 6.49 14.74
N ALA A 79 20.25 5.58 15.37
CA ALA A 79 20.16 4.18 14.94
C ALA A 79 19.51 4.03 13.55
N MET A 80 18.56 4.92 13.20
CA MET A 80 17.92 4.95 11.88
C MET A 80 18.71 5.76 10.85
N ALA A 81 19.61 6.66 11.28
CA ALA A 81 20.46 7.43 10.37
C ALA A 81 21.49 6.55 9.65
N ASP A 82 21.96 5.49 10.32
CA ASP A 82 22.94 4.56 9.75
C ASP A 82 22.31 3.41 8.94
N ALA A 83 20.98 3.21 9.01
CA ALA A 83 20.32 2.10 8.34
C ALA A 83 18.86 2.43 7.99
N LYS A 84 18.65 3.45 7.15
CA LYS A 84 17.30 3.72 6.62
C LYS A 84 16.80 2.55 5.80
N PRO A 85 15.56 2.04 6.07
CA PRO A 85 14.98 0.99 5.26
C PRO A 85 14.81 1.44 3.82
N THR A 86 15.12 0.57 2.87
CA THR A 86 14.68 0.75 1.50
C THR A 86 13.16 0.55 1.44
N VAL A 87 12.45 1.47 0.82
CA VAL A 87 11.01 1.33 0.58
C VAL A 87 10.80 0.87 -0.85
N TYR A 88 10.19 -0.29 -1.00
CA TYR A 88 9.81 -0.89 -2.26
C TYR A 88 8.32 -0.69 -2.52
N LEU A 89 8.00 -0.18 -3.70
CA LEU A 89 6.63 -0.06 -4.21
C LEU A 89 6.38 -1.17 -5.24
N ASP A 90 5.23 -1.86 -5.16
CA ASP A 90 4.76 -2.65 -6.31
C ASP A 90 4.33 -1.71 -7.44
N MET A 91 4.28 -2.22 -8.63
CA MET A 91 3.81 -1.49 -9.81
C MET A 91 2.29 -1.69 -9.98
N ASP A 92 1.86 -2.94 -10.22
CA ASP A 92 0.47 -3.26 -10.54
C ASP A 92 -0.43 -3.11 -9.29
N GLY A 93 -1.50 -2.35 -9.38
CA GLY A 93 -2.41 -2.12 -8.26
C GLY A 93 -1.93 -1.07 -7.24
N VAL A 94 -0.69 -0.56 -7.37
CA VAL A 94 -0.11 0.48 -6.51
C VAL A 94 0.18 1.76 -7.29
N LEU A 95 0.92 1.66 -8.38
CA LEU A 95 1.30 2.79 -9.25
C LEU A 95 0.59 2.74 -10.60
N ALA A 96 0.39 1.54 -11.15
CA ALA A 96 -0.26 1.27 -12.42
C ALA A 96 -1.59 0.56 -12.22
N ASP A 97 -2.62 1.04 -12.91
CA ASP A 97 -3.97 0.48 -12.86
C ASP A 97 -4.09 -0.73 -13.82
N PHE A 98 -3.80 -1.91 -13.29
CA PHE A 98 -3.91 -3.16 -14.03
C PHE A 98 -5.35 -3.42 -14.51
N PHE A 99 -6.35 -3.19 -13.65
CA PHE A 99 -7.75 -3.43 -14.02
C PHE A 99 -8.25 -2.43 -15.06
N GLY A 100 -7.90 -1.14 -14.93
CA GLY A 100 -8.18 -0.15 -15.97
C GLY A 100 -7.48 -0.49 -17.29
N GLY A 101 -6.32 -1.08 -17.27
CA GLY A 101 -5.66 -1.63 -18.47
C GLY A 101 -6.44 -2.77 -19.11
N VAL A 102 -6.99 -3.69 -18.30
CA VAL A 102 -7.85 -4.78 -18.77
C VAL A 102 -9.16 -4.24 -19.33
N GLU A 103 -9.81 -3.29 -18.66
CA GLU A 103 -11.02 -2.62 -19.16
C GLU A 103 -10.81 -2.02 -20.53
N LYS A 104 -9.72 -1.29 -20.72
CA LYS A 104 -9.33 -0.72 -22.01
C LYS A 104 -9.08 -1.79 -23.07
N LEU A 105 -8.41 -2.89 -22.71
CA LEU A 105 -8.10 -4.00 -23.62
C LEU A 105 -9.35 -4.70 -24.13
N TYR A 106 -10.40 -4.78 -23.32
CA TYR A 106 -11.67 -5.43 -23.65
C TYR A 106 -12.75 -4.45 -24.12
N GLY A 107 -12.52 -3.13 -24.02
CA GLY A 107 -13.49 -2.10 -24.41
C GLY A 107 -14.72 -2.06 -23.50
N VAL A 108 -14.57 -2.37 -22.23
CA VAL A 108 -15.62 -2.35 -21.20
C VAL A 108 -15.45 -1.17 -20.26
N SER A 109 -16.56 -0.72 -19.65
CA SER A 109 -16.52 0.39 -18.70
C SER A 109 -16.09 -0.03 -17.30
N HIS A 110 -16.24 -1.32 -16.97
CA HIS A 110 -15.84 -1.87 -15.69
C HIS A 110 -15.51 -3.36 -15.81
N TRP A 111 -14.40 -3.79 -15.17
CA TRP A 111 -13.93 -5.20 -15.21
C TRP A 111 -14.98 -6.22 -14.75
N LYS A 112 -15.94 -5.82 -13.89
CA LYS A 112 -17.06 -6.68 -13.46
C LYS A 112 -17.98 -7.10 -14.61
N GLU A 113 -18.03 -6.35 -15.70
CA GLU A 113 -18.78 -6.74 -16.89
C GLU A 113 -18.20 -8.03 -17.50
N LEU A 114 -16.90 -8.21 -17.41
CA LEU A 114 -16.21 -9.42 -17.87
C LEU A 114 -16.48 -10.64 -16.98
N THR A 115 -16.85 -10.42 -15.72
CA THR A 115 -17.14 -11.51 -14.75
C THR A 115 -18.61 -11.95 -14.78
N ALA A 116 -19.46 -11.35 -15.60
CA ALA A 116 -20.89 -11.69 -15.68
C ALA A 116 -21.12 -13.12 -16.22
N ASP A 117 -20.24 -13.59 -17.10
CA ASP A 117 -20.26 -14.95 -17.61
C ASP A 117 -19.40 -15.88 -16.74
N LYS A 118 -20.04 -16.54 -15.79
CA LYS A 118 -19.38 -17.46 -14.84
C LYS A 118 -18.82 -18.75 -15.49
N THR A 119 -19.09 -18.99 -16.77
CA THR A 119 -18.60 -20.18 -17.49
C THR A 119 -17.19 -19.98 -18.04
N LYS A 120 -16.69 -18.75 -18.06
CA LYS A 120 -15.35 -18.40 -18.57
C LYS A 120 -14.35 -18.31 -17.44
N ASP A 121 -13.18 -18.91 -17.64
CA ASP A 121 -11.99 -18.61 -16.82
C ASP A 121 -11.38 -17.28 -17.30
N LEU A 122 -12.00 -16.19 -16.87
CA LEU A 122 -11.59 -14.83 -17.22
C LEU A 122 -10.10 -14.60 -16.92
N LYS A 123 -9.61 -15.15 -15.79
CA LYS A 123 -8.20 -14.98 -15.43
C LYS A 123 -7.28 -15.58 -16.48
N LYS A 124 -7.60 -16.79 -16.93
CA LYS A 124 -6.83 -17.47 -17.99
C LYS A 124 -6.92 -16.70 -19.30
N GLU A 125 -8.10 -16.29 -19.69
CA GLU A 125 -8.34 -15.53 -20.93
C GLU A 125 -7.54 -14.21 -20.96
N VAL A 126 -7.55 -13.43 -19.86
CA VAL A 126 -6.77 -12.20 -19.74
C VAL A 126 -5.28 -12.51 -19.84
N ILE A 127 -4.78 -13.53 -19.11
CA ILE A 127 -3.35 -13.91 -19.16
C ILE A 127 -2.96 -14.30 -20.58
N ASP A 128 -3.74 -15.15 -21.26
CA ASP A 128 -3.45 -15.60 -22.63
C ASP A 128 -3.41 -14.40 -23.61
N ARG A 129 -4.30 -13.41 -23.39
CA ARG A 129 -4.40 -12.24 -24.29
C ARG A 129 -3.27 -11.23 -24.09
N ILE A 130 -2.71 -11.09 -22.88
CA ILE A 130 -1.64 -10.14 -22.59
C ILE A 130 -0.24 -10.76 -22.71
N THR A 131 -0.13 -12.09 -22.72
CA THR A 131 1.15 -12.80 -22.85
C THR A 131 1.84 -12.46 -24.18
N GLY A 132 3.13 -12.14 -24.12
CA GLY A 132 3.93 -11.80 -25.30
C GLY A 132 3.63 -10.40 -25.89
N THR A 133 2.77 -9.60 -25.26
CA THR A 133 2.39 -8.26 -25.74
C THR A 133 3.09 -7.16 -24.95
N ASP A 134 2.90 -5.92 -25.36
CA ASP A 134 3.35 -4.71 -24.68
C ASP A 134 2.37 -4.18 -23.62
N PHE A 135 1.38 -4.98 -23.24
CA PHE A 135 0.30 -4.60 -22.33
C PHE A 135 0.78 -3.81 -21.10
N PHE A 136 1.82 -4.29 -20.42
CA PHE A 136 2.34 -3.64 -19.22
C PHE A 136 2.93 -2.25 -19.47
N ALA A 137 3.36 -1.94 -20.69
CA ALA A 137 3.82 -0.59 -21.04
C ALA A 137 2.67 0.41 -21.26
N THR A 138 1.44 -0.09 -21.47
CA THR A 138 0.26 0.73 -21.82
C THR A 138 -0.70 0.95 -20.67
N LEU A 139 -0.38 0.45 -19.46
CA LEU A 139 -1.23 0.58 -18.29
C LEU A 139 -1.47 2.05 -17.91
N PRO A 140 -2.69 2.43 -17.52
CA PRO A 140 -2.94 3.73 -16.92
C PRO A 140 -2.14 3.89 -15.62
N LYS A 141 -1.64 5.11 -15.36
CA LYS A 141 -1.07 5.46 -14.06
C LYS A 141 -2.20 5.84 -13.09
N PHE A 142 -2.14 5.37 -11.84
CA PHE A 142 -3.05 5.87 -10.82
C PHE A 142 -2.83 7.36 -10.55
N PRO A 143 -3.89 8.16 -10.39
CA PRO A 143 -3.77 9.58 -10.04
C PRO A 143 -3.01 9.82 -8.72
N THR A 144 -3.00 8.84 -7.84
CA THR A 144 -2.33 8.88 -6.52
C THR A 144 -0.87 8.46 -6.54
N ALA A 145 -0.36 7.96 -7.67
CA ALA A 145 0.98 7.37 -7.76
C ALA A 145 2.09 8.38 -7.41
N ASP A 146 2.04 9.58 -7.97
CA ASP A 146 3.05 10.61 -7.72
C ASP A 146 3.04 11.04 -6.24
N GLY A 147 1.86 11.24 -5.65
CA GLY A 147 1.74 11.60 -4.24
C GLY A 147 2.26 10.51 -3.30
N LEU A 148 2.10 9.23 -3.66
CA LEU A 148 2.68 8.12 -2.91
C LEU A 148 4.21 8.12 -3.01
N ILE A 149 4.76 8.33 -4.20
CA ILE A 149 6.21 8.44 -4.42
C ILE A 149 6.79 9.59 -3.61
N ASP A 150 6.17 10.77 -3.62
CA ASP A 150 6.60 11.94 -2.86
C ASP A 150 6.60 11.67 -1.34
N MET A 151 5.57 10.98 -0.84
CA MET A 151 5.50 10.56 0.56
C MET A 151 6.65 9.63 0.92
N VAL A 152 6.93 8.63 0.09
CA VAL A 152 8.04 7.69 0.30
C VAL A 152 9.39 8.42 0.25
N LYS A 153 9.60 9.31 -0.71
CA LYS A 153 10.82 10.13 -0.81
C LYS A 153 11.02 11.01 0.42
N THR A 154 9.95 11.60 0.93
CA THR A 154 9.99 12.38 2.17
C THR A 154 10.44 11.52 3.36
N PHE A 155 9.90 10.30 3.47
CA PHE A 155 10.26 9.36 4.52
C PHE A 155 11.70 8.87 4.42
N THR A 156 12.16 8.52 3.22
CA THR A 156 13.49 7.92 2.99
C THR A 156 14.62 8.94 2.85
N GLY A 157 14.30 10.22 2.69
CA GLY A 157 15.26 11.27 2.39
C GLY A 157 15.61 11.38 0.91
N GLY A 158 14.67 11.07 0.02
CA GLY A 158 14.75 11.38 -1.42
C GLY A 158 14.77 10.17 -2.36
N THR A 159 14.67 8.93 -1.85
CA THR A 159 14.75 7.73 -2.68
C THR A 159 13.53 6.83 -2.55
N PHE A 160 13.24 6.05 -3.57
CA PHE A 160 12.29 4.94 -3.55
C PHE A 160 12.78 3.85 -4.50
N SER A 161 12.27 2.63 -4.34
CA SER A 161 12.60 1.48 -5.19
C SER A 161 11.32 0.77 -5.66
N ILE A 162 11.42 0.05 -6.74
CA ILE A 162 10.32 -0.76 -7.29
C ILE A 162 10.63 -2.24 -7.07
N ASN A 163 9.62 -3.00 -6.57
CA ASN A 163 9.69 -4.44 -6.50
C ASN A 163 8.38 -5.05 -7.04
N THR A 164 8.40 -5.42 -8.30
CA THR A 164 7.21 -5.90 -9.03
C THR A 164 7.38 -7.35 -9.49
N SER A 165 6.26 -8.08 -9.60
CA SER A 165 6.27 -9.46 -10.08
C SER A 165 6.06 -9.51 -11.59
N PRO A 166 6.84 -10.32 -12.33
CA PRO A 166 6.56 -10.55 -13.74
C PRO A 166 5.31 -11.43 -13.91
N LEU A 167 4.71 -11.39 -15.09
CA LEU A 167 3.63 -12.30 -15.45
C LEU A 167 4.15 -13.75 -15.47
N ARG A 168 3.44 -14.64 -14.79
CA ARG A 168 3.80 -16.06 -14.79
C ARG A 168 3.73 -16.63 -16.20
N GLY A 169 4.82 -17.27 -16.64
CA GLY A 169 4.95 -17.82 -18.01
C GLY A 169 5.43 -16.82 -19.06
N ASP A 170 5.55 -15.51 -18.68
CA ASP A 170 6.01 -14.45 -19.60
C ASP A 170 6.98 -13.48 -18.87
N HIS A 171 7.94 -14.03 -18.15
CA HIS A 171 8.77 -13.28 -17.21
C HIS A 171 9.61 -12.20 -17.92
N GLU A 172 10.26 -12.57 -19.00
CA GLU A 172 11.17 -11.68 -19.72
C GLU A 172 10.41 -10.53 -20.39
N ASN A 173 9.40 -10.86 -21.18
CA ASN A 173 8.62 -9.89 -21.93
C ASN A 173 7.85 -8.95 -20.98
N SER A 174 7.08 -9.50 -20.03
CA SER A 174 6.35 -8.67 -19.08
C SER A 174 7.29 -7.81 -18.22
N GLY A 175 8.42 -8.35 -17.80
CA GLY A 175 9.44 -7.61 -17.05
C GLY A 175 10.04 -6.46 -17.84
N LYS A 176 10.30 -6.67 -19.14
CA LYS A 176 10.75 -5.61 -20.07
C LYS A 176 9.73 -4.47 -20.13
N TYR A 177 8.46 -4.78 -20.39
CA TYR A 177 7.44 -3.75 -20.57
C TYR A 177 7.04 -3.05 -19.27
N LYS A 178 7.16 -3.70 -18.12
CA LYS A 178 7.05 -3.03 -16.81
C LYS A 178 8.14 -1.97 -16.62
N LYS A 179 9.39 -2.29 -16.98
CA LYS A 179 10.48 -1.31 -16.93
C LYS A 179 10.25 -0.14 -17.89
N VAL A 180 9.71 -0.40 -19.09
CA VAL A 180 9.32 0.65 -20.03
C VAL A 180 8.25 1.56 -19.41
N TRP A 181 7.21 0.97 -18.78
CA TRP A 181 6.19 1.74 -18.10
C TRP A 181 6.77 2.64 -17.01
N ILE A 182 7.61 2.08 -16.14
CA ILE A 182 8.28 2.80 -15.04
C ILE A 182 9.05 4.00 -15.61
N SER A 183 9.86 3.78 -16.64
CA SER A 183 10.66 4.85 -17.26
C SER A 183 9.82 5.97 -17.86
N ASN A 184 8.62 5.66 -18.36
CA ASN A 184 7.79 6.64 -19.06
C ASN A 184 6.80 7.39 -18.15
N ASN A 185 6.48 6.84 -16.98
CA ASN A 185 5.35 7.31 -16.18
C ASN A 185 5.74 7.87 -14.81
N ILE A 186 6.87 7.50 -14.27
CA ILE A 186 7.30 7.93 -12.94
C ILE A 186 8.76 8.38 -12.94
N GLU A 187 9.16 9.07 -11.86
CA GLU A 187 10.56 9.42 -11.63
C GLU A 187 11.45 8.16 -11.58
N THR A 188 12.74 8.34 -11.85
CA THR A 188 13.71 7.23 -11.81
C THR A 188 13.84 6.69 -10.39
N PRO A 189 13.45 5.43 -10.11
CA PRO A 189 13.69 4.80 -8.82
C PRO A 189 15.17 4.48 -8.61
N ALA A 190 15.59 4.33 -7.37
CA ALA A 190 16.95 3.92 -7.03
C ALA A 190 17.25 2.49 -7.52
N GLU A 191 16.24 1.62 -7.49
CA GLU A 191 16.34 0.25 -7.97
C GLU A 191 15.01 -0.22 -8.58
N ILE A 192 15.09 -1.06 -9.62
CA ILE A 192 13.94 -1.76 -10.20
C ILE A 192 14.19 -3.26 -10.10
N VAL A 193 13.44 -3.93 -9.22
CA VAL A 193 13.44 -5.38 -9.05
C VAL A 193 12.23 -5.98 -9.75
N VAL A 194 12.45 -6.92 -10.66
CA VAL A 194 11.37 -7.73 -11.26
C VAL A 194 11.57 -9.18 -10.82
N THR A 195 10.74 -9.63 -9.88
CA THR A 195 10.88 -10.95 -9.28
C THR A 195 9.54 -11.54 -8.82
N GLY A 196 9.42 -12.86 -8.92
CA GLY A 196 8.31 -13.60 -8.30
C GLY A 196 8.52 -13.90 -6.81
N ARG A 197 9.67 -13.50 -6.24
CA ARG A 197 10.09 -13.77 -4.86
C ARG A 197 10.43 -12.46 -4.15
N LYS A 198 9.42 -11.61 -3.98
CA LYS A 198 9.59 -10.28 -3.37
C LYS A 198 10.18 -10.35 -1.96
N GLU A 199 9.83 -11.37 -1.20
CA GLU A 199 10.30 -11.63 0.16
C GLU A 199 11.82 -11.71 0.31
N THR A 200 12.55 -11.99 -0.77
CA THR A 200 14.03 -12.03 -0.75
C THR A 200 14.67 -10.65 -0.57
N TYR A 201 13.85 -9.60 -0.66
CA TYR A 201 14.24 -8.19 -0.46
C TYR A 201 13.71 -7.60 0.86
N ALA A 202 13.08 -8.41 1.70
CA ALA A 202 12.53 -7.95 2.98
C ALA A 202 13.59 -7.41 3.96
N LYS A 203 14.85 -7.76 3.72
CA LYS A 203 15.99 -7.23 4.48
C LYS A 203 17.11 -6.83 3.54
N ASP A 204 17.80 -5.77 3.87
CA ASP A 204 19.07 -5.42 3.24
C ASP A 204 20.09 -6.52 3.50
N LYS A 205 20.78 -6.97 2.46
CA LYS A 205 21.69 -8.11 2.53
C LYS A 205 22.99 -7.81 3.28
N ALA A 206 23.40 -6.55 3.30
CA ALA A 206 24.66 -6.15 3.91
C ALA A 206 24.46 -5.80 5.39
N SER A 207 23.44 -5.01 5.71
CA SER A 207 23.17 -4.53 7.07
C SER A 207 22.20 -5.41 7.85
N GLY A 208 21.37 -6.22 7.17
CA GLY A 208 20.28 -6.95 7.80
C GLY A 208 19.07 -6.06 8.16
N THR A 209 19.12 -4.78 7.82
CA THR A 209 18.04 -3.82 8.10
C THR A 209 16.75 -4.26 7.42
N PRO A 210 15.61 -4.30 8.14
CA PRO A 210 14.32 -4.58 7.53
C PRO A 210 13.95 -3.50 6.51
N ASN A 211 13.51 -3.93 5.33
CA ASN A 211 12.97 -3.07 4.29
C ASN A 211 11.43 -2.99 4.40
N ILE A 212 10.83 -2.06 3.71
CA ILE A 212 9.39 -1.84 3.68
C ILE A 212 8.86 -2.19 2.28
N LEU A 213 7.73 -2.91 2.22
CA LEU A 213 7.01 -3.17 0.98
C LEU A 213 5.63 -2.50 1.04
N ILE A 214 5.27 -1.80 -0.04
CA ILE A 214 3.92 -1.32 -0.30
C ILE A 214 3.39 -2.10 -1.51
N ASP A 215 2.37 -2.92 -1.27
CA ASP A 215 1.84 -3.88 -2.25
C ASP A 215 0.34 -4.07 -2.01
N ASP A 216 -0.46 -4.18 -3.05
CA ASP A 216 -1.91 -4.36 -2.96
C ASP A 216 -2.32 -5.81 -2.66
N ARG A 217 -1.37 -6.76 -2.76
CA ARG A 217 -1.65 -8.18 -2.56
C ARG A 217 -1.29 -8.65 -1.16
N PRO A 218 -2.28 -9.04 -0.33
CA PRO A 218 -2.03 -9.49 1.04
C PRO A 218 -1.02 -10.64 1.14
N VAL A 219 -0.98 -11.54 0.15
CA VAL A 219 -0.03 -12.67 0.12
C VAL A 219 1.42 -12.22 0.01
N ASN A 220 1.70 -11.10 -0.65
CA ASN A 220 3.05 -10.54 -0.73
C ASN A 220 3.46 -9.91 0.60
N ILE A 221 2.54 -9.19 1.23
CA ILE A 221 2.75 -8.59 2.56
C ILE A 221 2.99 -9.65 3.64
N GLN A 222 2.24 -10.78 3.58
CA GLN A 222 2.40 -11.87 4.55
C GLN A 222 3.74 -12.61 4.43
N LYS A 223 4.33 -12.62 3.24
CA LYS A 223 5.63 -13.26 3.00
C LYS A 223 6.82 -12.33 3.25
N TRP A 224 6.56 -11.03 3.18
CA TRP A 224 7.56 -9.99 3.42
C TRP A 224 7.97 -9.94 4.88
#